data_ec7a0d09432db669862f095be7860636
#
_entry.id   ec7a0d09432db669862f095be7860636
#
_cell.length_a   1.000
_cell.length_b   1.000
_cell.length_c   1.000
_cell.angle_alpha   90.00
_cell.angle_beta   90.00
_cell.angle_gamma   90.00
#
_symmetry.space_group_name_H-M   'P 1'
#
loop_
_entity.id
_entity.type
_entity.pdbx_description
1 polymer ?
#
loop_
_entity_poly.entity_id
_entity_poly.type
_entity_poly.pdbx_seq_one_letter_code
_entity_poly.pdbx_strand_id
1 'polypeptide(L)'
;MTVLLTGADGYLGWPTALRLADRLDERIVCVDNFARREWVEESGSVSATQIEEPRERFAAVDNLSLIEGDLADREFVIQLLDTHEPDTVLHTAAQPSAPYSSINGERALYTQRNNVSMNLNLLHGLAECGLDDTHFIETTTTGVYGAPHFPIPEGGVEVDRKGGSDEIPFPNMAGSWYHATK
;
A
#
# COMPACT_ATOMS: atom_id res chain seq x y z
N MET A 1 -7.88 -4.01 20.49
CA MET A 1 -6.91 -3.90 19.36
C MET A 1 -7.61 -3.17 18.22
N THR A 2 -6.95 -2.19 17.62
CA THR A 2 -7.48 -1.48 16.43
C THR A 2 -6.60 -1.81 15.22
N VAL A 3 -7.21 -2.26 14.13
CA VAL A 3 -6.53 -2.51 12.87
C VAL A 3 -6.87 -1.37 11.90
N LEU A 4 -5.86 -0.72 11.35
CA LEU A 4 -5.99 0.24 10.26
C LEU A 4 -5.65 -0.45 8.94
N LEU A 5 -6.63 -0.55 8.04
CA LEU A 5 -6.45 -1.10 6.70
C LEU A 5 -6.55 0.03 5.67
N THR A 6 -5.50 0.31 4.95
CA THR A 6 -5.46 1.35 3.91
C THR A 6 -5.54 0.75 2.51
N GLY A 7 -6.13 1.47 1.56
CA GLY A 7 -6.44 0.92 0.23
C GLY A 7 -7.58 -0.09 0.28
N ALA A 8 -8.54 0.14 1.17
CA ALA A 8 -9.56 -0.82 1.54
C ALA A 8 -10.56 -1.14 0.42
N ASP A 9 -10.80 -0.22 -0.54
CA ASP A 9 -11.65 -0.43 -1.71
C ASP A 9 -10.92 -1.19 -2.85
N GLY A 10 -9.61 -1.42 -2.67
CA GLY A 10 -8.77 -2.07 -3.67
C GLY A 10 -8.94 -3.57 -3.80
N TYR A 11 -8.26 -4.15 -4.80
CA TYR A 11 -8.30 -5.59 -5.09
C TYR A 11 -7.83 -6.47 -3.91
N LEU A 12 -6.80 -6.02 -3.19
CA LEU A 12 -6.32 -6.70 -1.98
C LEU A 12 -7.08 -6.23 -0.74
N GLY A 13 -7.39 -4.92 -0.65
CA GLY A 13 -7.98 -4.32 0.53
C GLY A 13 -9.34 -4.90 0.90
N TRP A 14 -10.29 -4.94 -0.04
CA TRP A 14 -11.63 -5.42 0.25
C TRP A 14 -11.70 -6.88 0.73
N PRO A 15 -11.11 -7.88 0.04
CA PRO A 15 -11.10 -9.25 0.57
C PRO A 15 -10.35 -9.37 1.90
N THR A 16 -9.32 -8.54 2.13
CA THR A 16 -8.63 -8.49 3.42
C THR A 16 -9.53 -7.93 4.51
N ALA A 17 -10.27 -6.84 4.23
CA ALA A 17 -11.26 -6.29 5.18
C ALA A 17 -12.29 -7.34 5.61
N LEU A 18 -12.89 -8.06 4.64
CA LEU A 18 -13.83 -9.14 4.92
C LEU A 18 -13.20 -10.27 5.73
N ARG A 19 -11.97 -10.63 5.41
CA ARG A 19 -11.27 -11.71 6.13
C ARG A 19 -10.92 -11.33 7.56
N LEU A 20 -10.52 -10.08 7.78
CA LEU A 20 -10.29 -9.55 9.13
C LEU A 20 -11.60 -9.50 9.91
N ALA A 21 -12.68 -9.00 9.32
CA ALA A 21 -13.99 -8.95 9.94
C ALA A 21 -14.54 -10.32 10.35
N ASP A 22 -14.26 -11.37 9.56
CA ASP A 22 -14.64 -12.76 9.87
C ASP A 22 -13.79 -13.38 11.00
N ARG A 23 -12.61 -12.86 11.28
CA ARG A 23 -11.63 -13.47 12.18
C ARG A 23 -11.41 -12.71 13.47
N LEU A 24 -11.72 -11.45 13.47
CA LEU A 24 -11.49 -10.54 14.58
C LEU A 24 -12.82 -9.94 15.04
N ASP A 25 -13.02 -9.89 16.35
CA ASP A 25 -14.15 -9.16 16.96
C ASP A 25 -13.83 -7.66 17.14
N GLU A 26 -12.58 -7.27 16.83
CA GLU A 26 -12.08 -5.92 17.00
C GLU A 26 -12.51 -4.99 15.86
N ARG A 27 -12.42 -3.70 16.14
CA ARG A 27 -12.72 -2.66 15.16
C ARG A 27 -11.65 -2.60 14.08
N ILE A 28 -12.07 -2.58 12.81
CA ILE A 28 -11.22 -2.41 11.64
C ILE A 28 -11.57 -1.07 11.00
N VAL A 29 -10.60 -0.16 11.02
CA VAL A 29 -10.68 1.15 10.36
C VAL A 29 -10.17 1.01 8.94
N CYS A 30 -11.05 1.17 7.98
CA CYS A 30 -10.76 1.05 6.55
C CYS A 30 -10.63 2.44 5.94
N VAL A 31 -9.55 2.70 5.20
CA VAL A 31 -9.30 4.00 4.56
C VAL A 31 -9.07 3.82 3.07
N ASP A 32 -9.73 4.65 2.26
CA ASP A 32 -9.55 4.72 0.82
C ASP A 32 -9.93 6.10 0.27
N ASN A 33 -9.34 6.54 -0.83
CA ASN A 33 -9.70 7.76 -1.56
C ASN A 33 -10.47 7.44 -2.87
N PHE A 34 -10.71 6.18 -3.15
CA PHE A 34 -11.41 5.64 -4.33
C PHE A 34 -10.76 5.98 -5.69
N ALA A 35 -9.58 6.58 -5.71
CA ALA A 35 -8.88 6.98 -6.94
C ALA A 35 -8.62 5.82 -7.91
N ARG A 36 -8.57 4.58 -7.40
CA ARG A 36 -8.43 3.39 -8.26
C ARG A 36 -9.54 3.27 -9.30
N ARG A 37 -10.76 3.68 -8.98
CA ARG A 37 -11.90 3.61 -9.90
C ARG A 37 -11.66 4.52 -11.11
N GLU A 38 -11.16 5.75 -10.86
CA GLU A 38 -10.78 6.70 -11.89
C GLU A 38 -9.62 6.19 -12.76
N TRP A 39 -8.59 5.61 -12.16
CA TRP A 39 -7.44 5.07 -12.91
C TRP A 39 -7.82 3.92 -13.84
N VAL A 40 -8.81 3.10 -13.46
CA VAL A 40 -9.33 2.02 -14.31
C VAL A 40 -10.02 2.62 -15.53
N GLU A 41 -10.86 3.64 -15.36
CA GLU A 41 -11.54 4.34 -16.43
C GLU A 41 -10.56 5.07 -17.36
N GLU A 42 -9.59 5.80 -16.80
CA GLU A 42 -8.51 6.47 -17.55
C GLU A 42 -7.67 5.51 -18.39
N SER A 43 -7.54 4.27 -17.94
CA SER A 43 -6.84 3.22 -18.68
C SER A 43 -7.68 2.56 -19.77
N GLY A 44 -8.94 3.02 -19.96
CA GLY A 44 -9.90 2.44 -20.89
C GLY A 44 -10.36 1.03 -20.48
N SER A 45 -10.24 0.71 -19.20
CA SER A 45 -10.65 -0.58 -18.62
C SER A 45 -12.00 -0.44 -17.90
N VAL A 46 -12.69 -1.56 -17.74
CA VAL A 46 -13.92 -1.65 -16.94
C VAL A 46 -13.82 -2.84 -16.00
N SER A 47 -14.52 -2.76 -14.88
CA SER A 47 -14.61 -3.91 -13.98
C SER A 47 -15.35 -5.07 -14.68
N ALA A 48 -14.83 -6.29 -14.53
CA ALA A 48 -15.46 -7.50 -15.07
C ALA A 48 -16.80 -7.82 -14.37
N THR A 49 -17.00 -7.30 -13.17
CA THR A 49 -18.23 -7.42 -12.39
C THR A 49 -18.66 -6.05 -11.89
N GLN A 50 -19.95 -5.86 -11.71
CA GLN A 50 -20.44 -4.67 -11.04
C GLN A 50 -19.94 -4.66 -9.59
N ILE A 51 -19.37 -3.54 -9.18
CA ILE A 51 -18.89 -3.33 -7.80
C ILE A 51 -19.86 -2.35 -7.15
N GLU A 52 -20.43 -2.76 -6.00
CA GLU A 52 -21.29 -1.91 -5.20
C GLU A 52 -20.58 -0.63 -4.75
N GLU A 53 -21.36 0.39 -4.41
CA GLU A 53 -20.81 1.62 -3.84
C GLU A 53 -20.06 1.33 -2.54
N PRO A 54 -18.86 1.89 -2.34
CA PRO A 54 -18.02 1.57 -1.19
C PRO A 54 -18.74 1.74 0.15
N ARG A 55 -19.45 2.84 0.32
CA ARG A 55 -20.15 3.14 1.57
C ARG A 55 -21.20 2.09 1.92
N GLU A 56 -21.95 1.61 0.92
CA GLU A 56 -22.99 0.59 1.10
C GLU A 56 -22.40 -0.76 1.50
N ARG A 57 -21.36 -1.22 0.78
CA ARG A 57 -20.77 -2.53 1.06
C ARG A 57 -20.00 -2.58 2.38
N PHE A 58 -19.31 -1.49 2.77
CA PHE A 58 -18.64 -1.44 4.08
C PHE A 58 -19.64 -1.34 5.23
N ALA A 59 -20.74 -0.61 5.07
CA ALA A 59 -21.81 -0.51 6.08
C ALA A 59 -22.57 -1.83 6.29
N ALA A 60 -22.45 -2.78 5.37
CA ALA A 60 -23.07 -4.10 5.51
C ALA A 60 -22.28 -5.05 6.44
N VAL A 61 -21.13 -4.65 6.99
CA VAL A 61 -20.27 -5.45 7.86
C VAL A 61 -20.02 -4.71 9.17
N ASP A 62 -20.51 -5.27 10.27
CA ASP A 62 -20.68 -4.58 11.56
C ASP A 62 -19.38 -3.97 12.15
N ASN A 63 -18.25 -4.67 12.05
CA ASN A 63 -16.99 -4.24 12.65
C ASN A 63 -16.05 -3.49 11.69
N LEU A 64 -16.51 -3.19 10.46
CA LEU A 64 -15.80 -2.32 9.54
C LEU A 64 -16.28 -0.87 9.66
N SER A 65 -15.36 0.06 9.66
CA SER A 65 -15.66 1.49 9.52
C SER A 65 -14.86 2.09 8.37
N LEU A 66 -15.56 2.65 7.38
CA LEU A 66 -14.94 3.28 6.21
C LEU A 66 -14.74 4.77 6.45
N ILE A 67 -13.51 5.23 6.20
CA ILE A 67 -13.12 6.63 6.19
C ILE A 67 -12.60 6.96 4.78
N GLU A 68 -13.21 7.94 4.15
CA GLU A 68 -12.73 8.48 2.88
C GLU A 68 -11.62 9.49 3.14
N GLY A 69 -10.44 9.29 2.53
CA GLY A 69 -9.32 10.21 2.68
C GLY A 69 -8.08 9.79 1.91
N ASP A 70 -7.21 10.75 1.68
CA ASP A 70 -5.98 10.58 0.91
C ASP A 70 -4.77 10.51 1.83
N LEU A 71 -4.07 9.37 1.81
CA LEU A 71 -2.84 9.18 2.60
C LEU A 71 -1.65 10.02 2.10
N ALA A 72 -1.74 10.59 0.91
CA ALA A 72 -0.78 11.58 0.45
C ALA A 72 -0.95 12.94 1.15
N ASP A 73 -2.10 13.18 1.78
CA ASP A 73 -2.33 14.32 2.68
C ASP A 73 -1.81 14.00 4.08
N ARG A 74 -0.74 14.70 4.47
CA ARG A 74 -0.08 14.48 5.75
C ARG A 74 -0.96 14.86 6.95
N GLU A 75 -1.73 15.93 6.85
CA GLU A 75 -2.60 16.39 7.96
C GLU A 75 -3.69 15.36 8.22
N PHE A 76 -4.30 14.83 7.17
CA PHE A 76 -5.26 13.73 7.26
C PHE A 76 -4.66 12.50 7.95
N VAL A 77 -3.43 12.10 7.57
CA VAL A 77 -2.76 10.92 8.17
C VAL A 77 -2.50 11.12 9.66
N ILE A 78 -2.01 12.29 10.09
CA ILE A 78 -1.79 12.58 11.51
C ILE A 78 -3.10 12.52 12.29
N GLN A 79 -4.17 13.15 11.80
CA GLN A 79 -5.49 13.10 12.46
C GLN A 79 -6.04 11.68 12.53
N LEU A 80 -5.87 10.89 11.47
CA LEU A 80 -6.28 9.49 11.42
C LEU A 80 -5.57 8.65 12.48
N LEU A 81 -4.26 8.76 12.58
CA LEU A 81 -3.44 8.00 13.52
C LEU A 81 -3.70 8.42 14.96
N ASP A 82 -3.76 9.73 15.25
CA ASP A 82 -4.06 10.27 16.58
C ASP A 82 -5.46 9.89 17.07
N THR A 83 -6.45 9.83 16.16
CA THR A 83 -7.83 9.49 16.49
C THR A 83 -8.03 8.01 16.78
N HIS A 84 -7.33 7.14 16.05
CA HIS A 84 -7.61 5.71 16.06
C HIS A 84 -6.56 4.87 16.77
N GLU A 85 -5.37 5.42 17.03
CA GLU A 85 -4.27 4.77 17.74
C GLU A 85 -4.11 3.28 17.34
N PRO A 86 -3.84 2.96 16.05
CA PRO A 86 -3.86 1.58 15.60
C PRO A 86 -2.72 0.75 16.19
N ASP A 87 -3.05 -0.45 16.67
CA ASP A 87 -2.05 -1.46 17.07
C ASP A 87 -1.39 -2.12 15.85
N THR A 88 -2.11 -2.15 14.73
CA THR A 88 -1.63 -2.72 13.47
C THR A 88 -2.07 -1.85 12.29
N VAL A 89 -1.14 -1.56 11.39
CA VAL A 89 -1.41 -0.93 10.10
C VAL A 89 -1.15 -1.95 8.99
N LEU A 90 -2.18 -2.24 8.19
CA LEU A 90 -2.08 -2.99 6.94
C LEU A 90 -2.13 -2.02 5.77
N HIS A 91 -0.97 -1.71 5.19
CA HIS A 91 -0.86 -0.76 4.10
C HIS A 91 -0.91 -1.45 2.74
N THR A 92 -2.10 -1.43 2.12
CA THR A 92 -2.33 -1.96 0.77
C THR A 92 -2.61 -0.86 -0.27
N ALA A 93 -2.69 0.40 0.17
CA ALA A 93 -2.90 1.52 -0.73
C ALA A 93 -1.70 1.75 -1.65
N ALA A 94 -1.95 1.81 -2.93
CA ALA A 94 -0.98 2.20 -3.94
C ALA A 94 -1.68 2.53 -5.25
N GLN A 95 -1.04 3.31 -6.10
CA GLN A 95 -1.27 3.22 -7.53
C GLN A 95 -0.49 1.98 -8.04
N PRO A 96 -1.15 0.82 -8.28
CA PRO A 96 -0.43 -0.46 -8.40
C PRO A 96 -0.10 -0.85 -9.84
N SER A 97 -0.40 0.01 -10.81
CA SER A 97 -0.35 -0.36 -12.23
C SER A 97 0.95 0.07 -12.90
N ALA A 98 1.79 -0.91 -13.27
CA ALA A 98 2.97 -0.66 -14.11
C ALA A 98 2.61 -0.05 -15.47
N PRO A 99 1.57 -0.56 -16.21
CA PRO A 99 1.11 0.09 -17.44
C PRO A 99 0.66 1.53 -17.24
N TYR A 100 -0.16 1.83 -16.22
CA TYR A 100 -0.60 3.19 -15.91
C TYR A 100 0.59 4.13 -15.68
N SER A 101 1.54 3.71 -14.86
CA SER A 101 2.73 4.51 -14.55
C SER A 101 3.64 4.77 -15.76
N SER A 102 3.41 4.06 -16.87
CA SER A 102 4.21 4.14 -18.10
C SER A 102 3.46 4.83 -19.26
N ILE A 103 2.23 5.32 -19.05
CA ILE A 103 1.45 6.00 -20.09
C ILE A 103 2.16 7.28 -20.57
N ASN A 104 2.59 8.11 -19.61
CA ASN A 104 3.30 9.37 -19.88
C ASN A 104 4.04 9.87 -18.63
N GLY A 105 4.77 10.97 -18.76
CA GLY A 105 5.54 11.54 -17.65
C GLY A 105 4.67 12.05 -16.48
N GLU A 106 3.46 12.51 -16.74
CA GLU A 106 2.52 12.94 -15.69
C GLU A 106 2.08 11.77 -14.83
N ARG A 107 1.70 10.65 -15.45
CA ARG A 107 1.30 9.42 -14.73
C ARG A 107 2.48 8.76 -13.99
N ALA A 108 3.66 8.82 -14.56
CA ALA A 108 4.89 8.39 -13.89
C ALA A 108 5.13 9.21 -12.61
N LEU A 109 5.07 10.55 -12.72
CA LEU A 109 5.28 11.46 -11.60
C LEU A 109 4.19 11.32 -10.53
N TYR A 110 2.93 11.19 -10.95
CA TYR A 110 1.82 10.92 -10.04
C TYR A 110 2.07 9.65 -9.24
N THR A 111 2.40 8.53 -9.90
CA THR A 111 2.67 7.25 -9.24
C THR A 111 3.80 7.36 -8.21
N GLN A 112 4.90 8.04 -8.57
CA GLN A 112 6.03 8.25 -7.66
C GLN A 112 5.60 9.06 -6.42
N ARG A 113 4.99 10.22 -6.63
CA ARG A 113 4.57 11.10 -5.53
C ARG A 113 3.54 10.42 -4.64
N ASN A 114 2.51 9.84 -5.23
CA ASN A 114 1.43 9.20 -4.50
C ASN A 114 1.96 8.08 -3.59
N ASN A 115 2.64 7.09 -4.17
CA ASN A 115 3.06 5.92 -3.41
C ASN A 115 4.13 6.24 -2.35
N VAL A 116 5.13 7.06 -2.70
CA VAL A 116 6.20 7.42 -1.74
C VAL A 116 5.66 8.32 -0.63
N SER A 117 4.78 9.30 -0.95
CA SER A 117 4.23 10.20 0.07
C SER A 117 3.36 9.44 1.08
N MET A 118 2.53 8.50 0.64
CA MET A 118 1.69 7.70 1.55
C MET A 118 2.55 6.92 2.56
N ASN A 119 3.59 6.24 2.10
CA ASN A 119 4.51 5.49 2.97
C ASN A 119 5.20 6.41 3.99
N LEU A 120 5.76 7.53 3.52
CA LEU A 120 6.42 8.49 4.40
C LEU A 120 5.46 9.10 5.42
N ASN A 121 4.26 9.47 5.01
CA ASN A 121 3.26 10.04 5.90
C ASN A 121 2.84 9.06 6.99
N LEU A 122 2.63 7.78 6.64
CA LEU A 122 2.29 6.75 7.63
C LEU A 122 3.45 6.49 8.60
N LEU A 123 4.66 6.22 8.09
CA LEU A 123 5.80 5.88 8.94
C LEU A 123 6.21 7.04 9.87
N HIS A 124 6.30 8.27 9.34
CA HIS A 124 6.61 9.43 10.15
C HIS A 124 5.44 9.83 11.05
N GLY A 125 4.19 9.66 10.58
CA GLY A 125 3.01 9.92 11.37
C GLY A 125 2.91 9.02 12.60
N LEU A 126 3.21 7.72 12.48
CA LEU A 126 3.28 6.80 13.60
C LEU A 126 4.28 7.27 14.67
N ALA A 127 5.49 7.64 14.25
CA ALA A 127 6.51 8.16 15.17
C ALA A 127 6.09 9.48 15.83
N GLU A 128 5.48 10.42 15.09
CA GLU A 128 5.03 11.71 15.62
C GLU A 128 3.87 11.58 16.61
N CYS A 129 2.97 10.60 16.40
CA CYS A 129 1.88 10.28 17.31
C CYS A 129 2.32 9.41 18.50
N GLY A 130 3.61 9.04 18.59
CA GLY A 130 4.13 8.18 19.65
C GLY A 130 3.64 6.74 19.58
N LEU A 131 3.31 6.26 18.40
CA LEU A 131 2.81 4.92 18.09
C LEU A 131 3.95 3.98 17.63
N ASP A 132 5.09 4.02 18.30
CA ASP A 132 6.31 3.31 17.92
C ASP A 132 6.17 1.78 17.98
N ASP A 133 5.24 1.26 18.77
CA ASP A 133 4.95 -0.17 18.92
C ASP A 133 3.94 -0.70 17.90
N THR A 134 3.40 0.13 17.01
CA THR A 134 2.45 -0.28 15.97
C THR A 134 3.08 -1.26 14.99
N HIS A 135 2.44 -2.40 14.79
CA HIS A 135 2.86 -3.38 13.78
C HIS A 135 2.51 -2.88 12.37
N PHE A 136 3.50 -2.41 11.62
CA PHE A 136 3.34 -1.92 10.26
C PHE A 136 3.62 -3.03 9.24
N ILE A 137 2.61 -3.35 8.42
CA ILE A 137 2.68 -4.37 7.36
C ILE A 137 2.40 -3.69 6.02
N GLU A 138 3.37 -3.68 5.12
CA GLU A 138 3.23 -3.12 3.78
C GLU A 138 3.22 -4.21 2.71
N THR A 139 2.35 -4.04 1.70
CA THR A 139 2.42 -4.85 0.48
C THR A 139 3.44 -4.27 -0.50
N THR A 140 4.40 -5.08 -0.90
CA THR A 140 5.41 -4.72 -1.89
C THR A 140 5.26 -5.56 -3.18
N THR A 141 6.27 -5.60 -4.03
CA THR A 141 6.23 -6.34 -5.29
C THR A 141 7.58 -6.98 -5.62
N THR A 142 7.56 -8.17 -6.16
CA THR A 142 8.75 -8.82 -6.73
C THR A 142 9.30 -8.09 -7.95
N GLY A 143 8.50 -7.23 -8.58
CA GLY A 143 8.92 -6.38 -9.70
C GLY A 143 10.04 -5.39 -9.39
N VAL A 144 10.37 -5.17 -8.12
CA VAL A 144 11.56 -4.38 -7.70
C VAL A 144 12.86 -5.02 -8.18
N TYR A 145 12.89 -6.33 -8.36
CA TYR A 145 14.06 -7.08 -8.84
C TYR A 145 14.14 -7.19 -10.36
N GLY A 146 13.15 -6.66 -11.10
CA GLY A 146 13.09 -6.78 -12.55
C GLY A 146 12.88 -8.22 -13.01
N ALA A 147 13.64 -8.64 -14.04
CA ALA A 147 13.58 -9.99 -14.62
C ALA A 147 14.99 -10.63 -14.73
N PRO A 148 15.63 -10.95 -13.61
CA PRO A 148 16.93 -11.61 -13.64
C PRO A 148 16.82 -13.01 -14.26
N HIS A 149 17.89 -13.45 -14.94
CA HIS A 149 17.95 -14.77 -15.58
C HIS A 149 18.28 -15.91 -14.60
N PHE A 150 18.52 -15.60 -13.34
CA PHE A 150 18.83 -16.57 -12.29
C PHE A 150 17.90 -16.36 -11.08
N PRO A 151 17.71 -17.36 -10.22
CA PRO A 151 16.89 -17.24 -9.04
C PRO A 151 17.38 -16.13 -8.11
N ILE A 152 16.46 -15.34 -7.58
CA ILE A 152 16.75 -14.33 -6.58
C ILE A 152 16.91 -15.06 -5.25
N PRO A 153 18.06 -14.94 -4.55
CA PRO A 153 18.25 -15.57 -3.25
C PRO A 153 17.36 -14.91 -2.19
N GLU A 154 16.97 -15.67 -1.20
CA GLU A 154 16.42 -15.13 0.03
C GLU A 154 17.58 -14.58 0.89
N GLY A 155 17.45 -13.34 1.38
CA GLY A 155 18.53 -12.64 2.08
C GLY A 155 19.47 -11.87 1.15
N GLY A 156 20.73 -11.73 1.55
CA GLY A 156 21.74 -10.99 0.82
C GLY A 156 22.49 -11.81 -0.22
N VAL A 157 23.31 -11.11 -0.98
CA VAL A 157 24.27 -11.69 -1.93
C VAL A 157 25.66 -11.47 -1.39
N GLU A 158 26.44 -12.56 -1.25
CA GLU A 158 27.85 -12.45 -0.88
C GLU A 158 28.66 -11.93 -2.07
N VAL A 159 29.41 -10.85 -1.85
CA VAL A 159 30.24 -10.20 -2.85
C VAL A 159 31.69 -10.21 -2.39
N ASP A 160 32.52 -10.98 -3.08
CA ASP A 160 33.97 -11.02 -2.86
C ASP A 160 34.68 -9.83 -3.54
N ARG A 161 35.50 -9.12 -2.77
CA ARG A 161 36.37 -8.06 -3.28
C ARG A 161 37.77 -8.20 -2.73
N LYS A 162 38.70 -7.50 -3.36
CA LYS A 162 40.08 -7.42 -2.88
C LYS A 162 40.11 -6.79 -1.48
N GLY A 163 40.26 -7.63 -0.46
CA GLY A 163 40.28 -7.20 0.94
C GLY A 163 39.21 -7.84 1.84
N GLY A 164 38.32 -8.67 1.29
CA GLY A 164 37.29 -9.38 2.06
C GLY A 164 36.00 -9.63 1.27
N SER A 165 35.09 -10.36 1.86
CA SER A 165 33.71 -10.52 1.38
C SER A 165 32.75 -9.67 2.22
N ASP A 166 31.65 -9.25 1.59
CA ASP A 166 30.57 -8.52 2.24
C ASP A 166 29.23 -9.05 1.71
N GLU A 167 28.22 -9.03 2.57
CA GLU A 167 26.85 -9.39 2.18
C GLU A 167 26.07 -8.13 1.86
N ILE A 168 25.57 -8.02 0.62
CA ILE A 168 24.77 -6.89 0.18
C ILE A 168 23.36 -7.33 -0.20
N PRO A 169 22.34 -6.45 -0.08
CA PRO A 169 21.00 -6.74 -0.60
C PRO A 169 21.05 -7.08 -2.10
N PHE A 170 20.16 -7.96 -2.54
CA PHE A 170 20.04 -8.24 -3.96
C PHE A 170 19.70 -6.94 -4.72
N PRO A 171 20.40 -6.63 -5.84
CA PRO A 171 20.23 -5.36 -6.56
C PRO A 171 18.81 -5.16 -7.07
N ASN A 172 18.23 -4.00 -6.81
CA ASN A 172 16.94 -3.60 -7.38
C ASN A 172 17.12 -3.19 -8.84
N MET A 173 16.27 -3.73 -9.71
CA MET A 173 16.24 -3.48 -11.15
C MET A 173 14.81 -3.20 -11.60
N ALA A 174 14.17 -2.22 -10.97
CA ALA A 174 12.77 -1.91 -11.18
C ALA A 174 12.41 -1.73 -12.67
N GLY A 175 11.46 -2.52 -13.18
CA GLY A 175 11.06 -2.54 -14.58
C GLY A 175 10.00 -1.49 -14.96
N SER A 176 9.50 -0.71 -14.01
CA SER A 176 8.55 0.38 -14.24
C SER A 176 8.62 1.44 -13.14
N TRP A 177 7.97 2.59 -13.38
CA TRP A 177 7.87 3.65 -12.36
C TRP A 177 7.10 3.18 -11.11
N TYR A 178 6.10 2.32 -11.26
CA TYR A 178 5.43 1.70 -10.12
C TYR A 178 6.39 0.83 -9.29
N HIS A 179 7.15 -0.06 -9.93
CA HIS A 179 8.08 -0.92 -9.21
C HIS A 179 9.17 -0.12 -8.45
N ALA A 180 9.54 1.04 -8.97
CA ALA A 180 10.52 1.94 -8.33
C ALA A 180 9.99 2.65 -7.08
N THR A 181 8.70 2.52 -6.74
CA THR A 181 8.09 3.08 -5.50
C THR A 181 8.01 2.06 -4.37
N LYS A 182 8.53 0.85 -4.57
CA LYS A 182 8.39 -0.30 -3.65
C LYS A 182 9.77 -0.80 -3.12
#